data_4744462abc39a62fa0f2f263e64cf730
#
_entry.id   4744462abc39a62fa0f2f263e64cf730
#
_cell.length_a   1.000
_cell.length_b   1.000
_cell.length_c   1.000
_cell.angle_alpha   90.00
_cell.angle_beta   90.00
_cell.angle_gamma   90.00
#
_symmetry.space_group_name_H-M   'P 1'
#
loop_
_entity.id
_entity.type
_entity.pdbx_description
1 polymer ?
#
loop_
_entity_poly.entity_id
_entity_poly.type
_entity_poly.pdbx_seq_one_letter_code
_entity_poly.pdbx_strand_id
1 'polypeptide(L)'
;MLTFEYKVSETITPSVQLDQNNSDSYTVLPDLVASNDWQTYSFDMGLLSSTWGSIGSSMKIGLGDKAGVTLTIRNLAGRGRTSEEANLADMFYFNFTAGLPINQMTFELQNDGAVKGYGIYPIYEFQNEQNSGDAWAQFLCSKQITADYNKLTFEYKATSAFQLQIFFVVIGDDTITTPTCDPSDEWKRVTFDFSGSVPGIFDKYQNGAPTGAGAGKVGQIMRLDIDGHGDGSPIYLRGFGLSR
;
A
#
# COMPACT_ATOMS: atom_id res chain seq x y z
N MET A 1 4.72 16.77 -4.47
CA MET A 1 4.00 16.07 -5.55
C MET A 1 4.44 16.60 -6.91
N LEU A 2 4.74 15.74 -7.87
CA LEU A 2 4.82 16.06 -9.29
C LEU A 2 3.43 15.81 -9.89
N THR A 3 2.87 16.80 -10.57
CA THR A 3 1.54 16.68 -11.20
C THR A 3 1.59 17.21 -12.62
N PHE A 4 0.88 16.56 -13.52
CA PHE A 4 0.66 17.02 -14.88
C PHE A 4 -0.55 16.32 -15.52
N GLU A 5 -1.03 16.87 -16.62
CA GLU A 5 -1.98 16.20 -17.48
C GLU A 5 -1.25 15.66 -18.71
N TYR A 6 -1.66 14.49 -19.18
CA TYR A 6 -1.02 13.83 -20.31
C TYR A 6 -2.01 13.16 -21.27
N LYS A 7 -1.52 12.96 -22.49
CA LYS A 7 -2.05 12.02 -23.49
C LYS A 7 -0.88 11.22 -23.99
N VAL A 8 -1.04 9.92 -24.15
CA VAL A 8 0.01 9.05 -24.67
C VAL A 8 -0.56 8.02 -25.62
N SER A 9 0.11 7.84 -26.77
CA SER A 9 -0.36 6.95 -27.84
C SER A 9 -0.32 5.46 -27.47
N GLU A 10 0.59 5.08 -26.57
CA GLU A 10 0.72 3.72 -26.04
C GLU A 10 1.10 3.80 -24.57
N THR A 11 0.73 2.79 -23.79
CA THR A 11 1.14 2.70 -22.38
C THR A 11 2.65 2.63 -22.27
N ILE A 12 3.22 3.52 -21.47
CA ILE A 12 4.67 3.58 -21.17
C ILE A 12 4.91 3.58 -19.67
N THR A 13 6.05 3.04 -19.29
CA THR A 13 6.57 3.11 -17.92
C THR A 13 7.62 4.21 -17.87
N PRO A 14 7.29 5.43 -17.43
CA PRO A 14 8.25 6.51 -17.38
C PRO A 14 9.26 6.29 -16.25
N SER A 15 10.38 6.97 -16.36
CA SER A 15 11.38 7.02 -15.30
C SER A 15 11.82 8.46 -15.05
N VAL A 16 12.35 8.72 -13.87
CA VAL A 16 12.87 10.03 -13.51
C VAL A 16 14.29 9.93 -12.99
N GLN A 17 15.13 10.85 -13.40
CA GLN A 17 16.43 11.09 -12.82
C GLN A 17 16.44 12.51 -12.24
N LEU A 18 16.76 12.60 -10.95
CA LEU A 18 16.97 13.87 -10.27
C LEU A 18 18.47 14.19 -10.34
N ASP A 19 18.82 15.14 -11.18
CA ASP A 19 20.20 15.52 -11.43
C ASP A 19 20.73 16.37 -10.27
N GLN A 20 21.18 15.72 -9.21
CA GLN A 20 21.88 16.41 -8.13
C GLN A 20 23.40 16.21 -8.15
N ASN A 21 23.90 15.12 -8.70
CA ASN A 21 25.33 14.79 -8.66
C ASN A 21 25.78 13.87 -9.81
N ASN A 22 25.28 14.00 -11.02
CA ASN A 22 25.59 13.09 -12.12
C ASN A 22 25.34 11.61 -11.80
N SER A 23 24.35 11.33 -10.98
CA SER A 23 23.89 9.96 -10.73
C SER A 23 23.16 9.46 -11.97
N ASP A 24 23.65 8.42 -12.59
CA ASP A 24 23.02 7.78 -13.75
C ASP A 24 21.78 6.94 -13.37
N SER A 25 21.35 7.00 -12.12
CA SER A 25 20.22 6.21 -11.63
C SER A 25 18.89 6.85 -11.98
N TYR A 26 18.08 6.12 -12.74
CA TYR A 26 16.69 6.45 -13.01
C TYR A 26 15.81 5.68 -12.05
N THR A 27 14.79 6.34 -11.52
CA THR A 27 13.73 5.69 -10.76
C THR A 27 12.51 5.53 -11.64
N VAL A 28 12.03 4.30 -11.72
CA VAL A 28 10.82 3.95 -12.48
C VAL A 28 9.60 4.53 -11.77
N LEU A 29 8.73 5.17 -12.54
CA LEU A 29 7.47 5.73 -12.08
C LEU A 29 6.29 4.84 -12.51
N PRO A 30 5.10 5.02 -11.91
CA PRO A 30 3.89 4.35 -12.37
C PRO A 30 3.59 4.62 -13.85
N ASP A 31 2.97 3.64 -14.50
CA ASP A 31 2.65 3.71 -15.91
C ASP A 31 1.78 4.92 -16.30
N LEU A 32 2.07 5.50 -17.44
CA LEU A 32 1.17 6.37 -18.18
C LEU A 32 0.37 5.49 -19.12
N VAL A 33 -0.90 5.27 -18.79
CA VAL A 33 -1.81 4.42 -19.57
C VAL A 33 -2.19 5.11 -20.87
N ALA A 34 -2.17 4.35 -21.97
CA ALA A 34 -2.54 4.87 -23.29
C ALA A 34 -3.89 5.58 -23.26
N SER A 35 -3.94 6.83 -23.73
CA SER A 35 -5.16 7.62 -23.78
C SER A 35 -5.06 8.75 -24.81
N ASN A 36 -6.13 8.91 -25.59
CA ASN A 36 -6.33 10.07 -26.45
C ASN A 36 -6.99 11.24 -25.71
N ASP A 37 -7.51 11.00 -24.51
CA ASP A 37 -8.07 12.01 -23.63
C ASP A 37 -7.05 12.45 -22.59
N TRP A 38 -7.22 13.69 -22.08
CA TRP A 38 -6.36 14.19 -21.03
C TRP A 38 -6.57 13.41 -19.74
N GLN A 39 -5.49 12.77 -19.27
CA GLN A 39 -5.43 12.06 -17.99
C GLN A 39 -4.62 12.89 -17.01
N THR A 40 -4.98 12.86 -15.74
CA THR A 40 -4.20 13.48 -14.67
C THR A 40 -3.20 12.48 -14.11
N TYR A 41 -1.96 12.91 -14.00
CA TYR A 41 -0.90 12.17 -13.33
C TYR A 41 -0.47 12.90 -12.06
N SER A 42 -0.30 12.15 -10.99
CA SER A 42 0.22 12.67 -9.73
C SER A 42 1.15 11.64 -9.09
N PHE A 43 2.34 12.08 -8.71
CA PHE A 43 3.31 11.21 -8.08
C PHE A 43 4.06 11.94 -6.96
N ASP A 44 4.30 11.22 -5.85
CA ASP A 44 5.01 11.78 -4.69
C ASP A 44 6.53 11.65 -4.85
N MET A 45 7.14 12.66 -5.40
CA MET A 45 8.59 12.70 -5.59
C MET A 45 9.39 12.70 -4.27
N GLY A 46 8.76 13.08 -3.17
CA GLY A 46 9.38 13.02 -1.85
C GLY A 46 9.66 11.58 -1.36
N LEU A 47 9.01 10.58 -1.98
CA LEU A 47 9.31 9.16 -1.75
C LEU A 47 10.62 8.72 -2.42
N LEU A 48 11.05 9.41 -3.47
CA LEU A 48 12.26 9.10 -4.21
C LEU A 48 13.48 9.79 -3.63
N SER A 49 13.30 10.97 -3.08
CA SER A 49 14.39 11.78 -2.53
C SER A 49 13.89 12.72 -1.44
N SER A 50 14.54 12.66 -0.29
CA SER A 50 14.29 13.60 0.83
C SER A 50 14.64 15.05 0.47
N THR A 51 15.39 15.27 -0.62
CA THR A 51 15.80 16.59 -1.10
C THR A 51 14.90 17.14 -2.21
N TRP A 52 13.83 16.41 -2.57
CA TRP A 52 12.84 16.93 -3.51
C TRP A 52 12.26 18.26 -3.03
N GLY A 53 12.29 19.25 -3.90
CA GLY A 53 11.86 20.63 -3.59
C GLY A 53 12.99 21.56 -3.16
N SER A 54 14.17 21.05 -2.81
CA SER A 54 15.39 21.84 -2.61
C SER A 54 16.33 21.82 -3.83
N ILE A 55 15.91 21.16 -4.89
CA ILE A 55 16.69 20.94 -6.09
C ILE A 55 16.60 22.16 -6.98
N GLY A 56 17.69 22.90 -7.06
CA GLY A 56 17.85 24.02 -8.00
C GLY A 56 18.26 23.60 -9.41
N SER A 57 18.18 22.33 -9.76
CA SER A 57 18.75 21.73 -10.97
C SER A 57 17.73 21.04 -11.86
N SER A 58 18.17 20.31 -12.84
CA SER A 58 17.32 19.68 -13.84
C SER A 58 16.72 18.36 -13.36
N MET A 59 15.50 18.09 -13.78
CA MET A 59 14.87 16.79 -13.71
C MET A 59 14.79 16.21 -15.14
N LYS A 60 15.24 14.98 -15.33
CA LYS A 60 15.10 14.26 -16.60
C LYS A 60 13.96 13.25 -16.45
N ILE A 61 13.10 13.22 -17.44
CA ILE A 61 12.02 12.22 -17.54
C ILE A 61 12.35 11.32 -18.73
N GLY A 62 12.56 10.03 -18.45
CA GLY A 62 12.70 9.00 -19.47
C GLY A 62 11.33 8.46 -19.86
N LEU A 63 11.10 8.23 -21.15
CA LEU A 63 9.82 7.74 -21.68
C LEU A 63 9.77 6.22 -21.84
N GLY A 64 10.79 5.50 -21.35
CA GLY A 64 10.98 4.06 -21.58
C GLY A 64 11.58 3.77 -22.96
N ASP A 65 11.65 2.49 -23.30
CA ASP A 65 12.37 2.00 -24.49
C ASP A 65 11.48 1.81 -25.74
N LYS A 66 10.22 2.32 -25.71
CA LYS A 66 9.31 2.17 -26.82
C LYS A 66 9.54 3.24 -27.88
N ALA A 67 9.91 2.82 -29.09
CA ALA A 67 10.05 3.72 -30.23
C ALA A 67 8.68 4.11 -30.80
N GLY A 68 8.56 5.36 -31.29
CA GLY A 68 7.37 5.83 -31.98
C GLY A 68 6.23 6.29 -31.07
N VAL A 69 6.39 6.27 -29.75
CA VAL A 69 5.40 6.75 -28.81
C VAL A 69 5.37 8.29 -28.79
N THR A 70 4.16 8.83 -28.86
CA THR A 70 3.94 10.27 -28.66
C THR A 70 3.35 10.53 -27.29
N LEU A 71 4.05 11.29 -26.46
CA LEU A 71 3.59 11.81 -25.19
C LEU A 71 3.38 13.32 -25.27
N THR A 72 2.16 13.76 -24.96
CA THR A 72 1.83 15.18 -24.84
C THR A 72 1.56 15.50 -23.38
N ILE A 73 2.22 16.52 -22.85
CA ILE A 73 2.09 16.96 -21.45
C ILE A 73 1.63 18.42 -21.41
N ARG A 74 0.77 18.74 -20.45
CA ARG A 74 0.42 20.11 -20.07
C ARG A 74 0.30 20.23 -18.54
N ASN A 75 0.28 21.46 -18.05
CA ASN A 75 0.09 21.77 -16.63
C ASN A 75 1.11 21.07 -15.71
N LEU A 76 2.34 20.91 -16.20
CA LEU A 76 3.43 20.33 -15.38
C LEU A 76 3.73 21.24 -14.19
N ALA A 77 3.57 20.73 -12.99
CA ALA A 77 3.77 21.48 -11.75
C ALA A 77 4.35 20.63 -10.63
N GLY A 78 5.10 21.29 -9.75
CA GLY A 78 5.45 20.76 -8.44
C GLY A 78 4.60 21.45 -7.37
N ARG A 79 4.05 20.72 -6.42
CA ARG A 79 3.35 21.26 -5.26
C ARG A 79 3.67 20.52 -3.98
N GLY A 80 3.38 21.13 -2.85
CA GLY A 80 3.40 20.44 -1.55
C GLY A 80 2.36 19.30 -1.48
N ARG A 81 2.54 18.42 -0.51
CA ARG A 81 1.53 17.41 -0.16
C ARG A 81 0.32 18.09 0.49
N THR A 82 -0.86 17.57 0.22
CA THR A 82 -2.02 17.81 1.10
C THR A 82 -1.82 17.08 2.43
N SER A 83 -2.66 17.35 3.43
CA SER A 83 -2.61 16.62 4.71
C SER A 83 -2.87 15.14 4.53
N GLU A 84 -3.81 14.76 3.67
CA GLU A 84 -4.09 13.36 3.35
C GLU A 84 -2.89 12.69 2.68
N GLU A 85 -2.30 13.34 1.68
CA GLU A 85 -1.11 12.83 1.00
C GLU A 85 0.09 12.69 1.94
N ALA A 86 0.24 13.61 2.90
CA ALA A 86 1.28 13.52 3.91
C ALA A 86 1.05 12.31 4.84
N ASN A 87 -0.19 12.07 5.25
CA ASN A 87 -0.56 10.92 6.05
C ASN A 87 -0.30 9.60 5.31
N LEU A 88 -0.66 9.53 4.03
CA LEU A 88 -0.40 8.34 3.20
C LEU A 88 1.09 8.10 2.96
N ALA A 89 1.88 9.16 2.81
CA ALA A 89 3.33 9.04 2.67
C ALA A 89 4.01 8.56 3.96
N ASP A 90 3.42 8.87 5.11
CA ASP A 90 3.90 8.46 6.44
C ASP A 90 3.26 7.14 6.92
N MET A 91 2.49 6.47 6.06
CA MET A 91 1.86 5.20 6.38
C MET A 91 2.87 4.15 6.82
N PHE A 92 2.38 3.33 7.71
CA PHE A 92 3.05 2.16 8.20
C PHE A 92 2.60 0.93 7.40
N TYR A 93 3.38 0.53 6.38
CA TYR A 93 3.01 -0.58 5.50
C TYR A 93 3.34 -1.93 6.12
N PHE A 94 2.41 -2.87 5.97
CA PHE A 94 2.58 -4.25 6.35
C PHE A 94 3.27 -5.05 5.25
N ASN A 95 4.11 -6.00 5.67
CA ASN A 95 4.81 -6.89 4.75
C ASN A 95 4.43 -8.33 5.05
N PHE A 96 3.88 -9.00 4.03
CA PHE A 96 3.69 -10.44 4.05
C PHE A 96 4.94 -11.10 3.50
N THR A 97 5.57 -11.96 4.28
CA THR A 97 6.79 -12.67 3.90
C THR A 97 6.59 -14.16 3.97
N ALA A 98 7.14 -14.88 3.00
CA ALA A 98 7.13 -16.34 3.04
C ALA A 98 7.81 -16.87 4.31
N GLY A 99 7.28 -17.96 4.87
CA GLY A 99 7.83 -18.62 6.04
C GLY A 99 7.18 -18.24 7.38
N LEU A 100 6.29 -17.25 7.40
CA LEU A 100 5.40 -17.05 8.55
C LEU A 100 4.22 -18.03 8.49
N PRO A 101 3.63 -18.39 9.63
CA PRO A 101 2.47 -19.27 9.68
C PRO A 101 1.29 -18.74 8.89
N ILE A 102 0.64 -19.66 8.16
CA ILE A 102 -0.60 -19.45 7.43
C ILE A 102 -1.54 -20.62 7.73
N ASN A 103 -2.84 -20.40 7.60
CA ASN A 103 -3.86 -21.44 7.80
C ASN A 103 -4.99 -21.28 6.78
N GLN A 104 -5.36 -22.35 6.11
CA GLN A 104 -6.48 -22.40 5.16
C GLN A 104 -6.49 -21.26 4.13
N MET A 105 -5.32 -20.72 3.82
CA MET A 105 -5.12 -19.76 2.74
C MET A 105 -3.73 -19.88 2.15
N THR A 106 -3.57 -19.32 0.96
CA THR A 106 -2.27 -19.04 0.33
C THR A 106 -2.15 -17.56 0.08
N PHE A 107 -0.92 -17.06 -0.01
CA PHE A 107 -0.68 -15.73 -0.56
C PHE A 107 0.55 -15.76 -1.47
N GLU A 108 0.51 -14.93 -2.50
CA GLU A 108 1.62 -14.74 -3.43
C GLU A 108 1.89 -13.24 -3.63
N LEU A 109 3.17 -12.91 -3.73
CA LEU A 109 3.61 -11.57 -4.12
C LEU A 109 3.57 -11.47 -5.65
N GLN A 110 2.58 -10.76 -6.18
CA GLN A 110 2.40 -10.59 -7.63
C GLN A 110 3.35 -9.55 -8.22
N ASN A 111 3.68 -8.53 -7.42
CA ASN A 111 4.61 -7.48 -7.80
C ASN A 111 5.25 -6.90 -6.54
N ASP A 112 6.57 -6.90 -6.48
CA ASP A 112 7.35 -6.42 -5.34
C ASP A 112 7.44 -4.90 -5.21
N GLY A 113 6.76 -4.14 -6.06
CA GLY A 113 6.74 -2.68 -6.15
C GLY A 113 7.45 -1.95 -5.01
N ALA A 114 8.55 -1.26 -5.31
CA ALA A 114 9.43 -0.72 -4.27
C ALA A 114 8.94 0.60 -3.66
N VAL A 115 8.06 1.33 -4.36
CA VAL A 115 7.61 2.65 -3.95
C VAL A 115 6.35 2.52 -3.11
N LYS A 116 6.30 3.24 -1.99
CA LYS A 116 5.19 3.26 -1.04
C LYS A 116 4.55 4.66 -1.01
N GLY A 117 3.43 4.81 -0.31
CA GLY A 117 2.68 6.05 -0.29
C GLY A 117 1.78 6.19 -1.53
N TYR A 118 1.95 7.21 -2.33
CA TYR A 118 1.19 7.42 -3.58
C TYR A 118 1.84 6.77 -4.81
N GLY A 119 2.52 5.67 -4.65
CA GLY A 119 3.28 5.08 -5.72
C GLY A 119 2.95 3.62 -5.99
N ILE A 120 3.93 2.91 -6.49
CA ILE A 120 3.87 1.48 -6.75
C ILE A 120 3.91 0.75 -5.41
N TYR A 121 2.98 -0.17 -5.19
CA TYR A 121 2.88 -0.97 -3.97
C TYR A 121 3.17 -2.42 -4.27
N PRO A 122 3.69 -3.18 -3.30
CA PRO A 122 3.59 -4.63 -3.37
C PRO A 122 2.11 -5.03 -3.56
N ILE A 123 1.86 -5.91 -4.52
CA ILE A 123 0.54 -6.48 -4.76
C ILE A 123 0.59 -7.90 -4.22
N TYR A 124 -0.25 -8.18 -3.25
CA TYR A 124 -0.43 -9.51 -2.70
C TYR A 124 -1.73 -10.10 -3.22
N GLU A 125 -1.67 -11.31 -3.71
CA GLU A 125 -2.83 -12.14 -4.00
C GLU A 125 -3.02 -13.09 -2.82
N PHE A 126 -4.21 -13.08 -2.23
CA PHE A 126 -4.64 -14.00 -1.19
C PHE A 126 -5.72 -14.92 -1.74
N GLN A 127 -5.65 -16.17 -1.41
CA GLN A 127 -6.66 -17.13 -1.78
C GLN A 127 -6.97 -18.05 -0.60
N ASN A 128 -8.22 -17.95 -0.09
CA ASN A 128 -8.69 -18.86 0.93
C ASN A 128 -8.95 -20.25 0.33
N GLU A 129 -8.74 -21.28 1.11
CA GLU A 129 -9.21 -22.61 0.74
C GLU A 129 -10.73 -22.60 0.64
N GLN A 130 -11.27 -23.38 -0.30
CA GLN A 130 -12.71 -23.48 -0.47
C GLN A 130 -13.38 -24.00 0.82
N ASN A 131 -14.43 -23.31 1.27
CA ASN A 131 -15.13 -23.57 2.52
C ASN A 131 -14.24 -23.44 3.77
N SER A 132 -13.17 -22.65 3.72
CA SER A 132 -12.38 -22.33 4.89
C SER A 132 -13.22 -21.63 5.96
N GLY A 133 -13.09 -22.04 7.20
CA GLY A 133 -13.76 -21.42 8.34
C GLY A 133 -12.82 -20.60 9.24
N ASP A 134 -11.50 -20.64 8.96
CA ASP A 134 -10.46 -19.95 9.75
C ASP A 134 -9.25 -19.68 8.87
N ALA A 135 -9.46 -18.89 7.80
CA ALA A 135 -8.39 -18.55 6.86
C ALA A 135 -7.61 -17.33 7.33
N TRP A 136 -6.30 -17.51 7.58
CA TRP A 136 -5.46 -16.41 8.05
C TRP A 136 -4.00 -16.54 7.63
N ALA A 137 -3.31 -15.39 7.60
CA ALA A 137 -1.88 -15.28 7.39
C ALA A 137 -1.24 -14.37 8.44
N GLN A 138 -0.05 -14.70 8.90
CA GLN A 138 0.76 -13.81 9.72
C GLN A 138 1.60 -12.88 8.85
N PHE A 139 1.86 -11.68 9.34
CA PHE A 139 2.69 -10.69 8.68
C PHE A 139 3.56 -9.91 9.67
N LEU A 140 4.64 -9.34 9.17
CA LEU A 140 5.56 -8.55 9.98
C LEU A 140 5.22 -7.07 9.93
N CYS A 141 5.32 -6.46 11.08
CA CYS A 141 5.29 -5.04 11.27
C CYS A 141 6.66 -4.59 11.80
N SER A 142 7.43 -3.85 11.02
CA SER A 142 8.84 -3.57 11.31
C SER A 142 9.06 -2.45 12.31
N LYS A 143 8.01 -1.75 12.75
CA LYS A 143 8.08 -0.63 13.70
C LYS A 143 7.07 -0.79 14.82
N GLN A 144 7.31 -0.11 15.93
CA GLN A 144 6.32 0.05 16.96
C GLN A 144 5.21 0.98 16.47
N ILE A 145 3.97 0.53 16.51
CA ILE A 145 2.79 1.32 16.16
C ILE A 145 2.44 2.21 17.36
N THR A 146 2.22 3.48 17.11
CA THR A 146 1.76 4.44 18.12
C THR A 146 0.26 4.68 17.99
N ALA A 147 -0.39 5.16 19.05
CA ALA A 147 -1.85 5.32 19.13
C ALA A 147 -2.45 6.28 18.09
N ASP A 148 -1.63 7.11 17.47
CA ASP A 148 -2.05 8.03 16.41
C ASP A 148 -2.18 7.34 15.02
N TYR A 149 -1.69 6.10 14.86
CA TYR A 149 -1.93 5.29 13.67
C TYR A 149 -3.23 4.49 13.83
N ASN A 150 -4.34 5.16 13.69
CA ASN A 150 -5.67 4.64 14.01
C ASN A 150 -6.56 4.38 12.79
N LYS A 151 -6.00 4.47 11.59
CA LYS A 151 -6.70 4.16 10.35
C LYS A 151 -6.01 3.04 9.60
N LEU A 152 -6.78 2.01 9.23
CA LEU A 152 -6.35 0.98 8.30
C LEU A 152 -6.66 1.46 6.89
N THR A 153 -5.65 1.46 6.03
CA THR A 153 -5.81 1.86 4.62
C THR A 153 -5.25 0.76 3.70
N PHE A 154 -5.98 0.45 2.65
CA PHE A 154 -5.57 -0.47 1.60
C PHE A 154 -6.37 -0.24 0.33
N GLU A 155 -5.88 -0.76 -0.77
CA GLU A 155 -6.66 -0.91 -2.01
C GLU A 155 -6.82 -2.39 -2.32
N TYR A 156 -7.97 -2.74 -2.89
CA TYR A 156 -8.30 -4.14 -3.18
C TYR A 156 -8.98 -4.32 -4.53
N LYS A 157 -8.91 -5.56 -5.02
CA LYS A 157 -9.78 -6.15 -6.04
C LYS A 157 -10.26 -7.51 -5.52
N ALA A 158 -11.52 -7.84 -5.73
CA ALA A 158 -12.09 -9.13 -5.35
C ALA A 158 -13.35 -9.42 -6.15
N THR A 159 -13.61 -10.69 -6.44
CA THR A 159 -14.80 -11.13 -7.17
C THR A 159 -16.00 -11.37 -6.26
N SER A 160 -15.77 -11.56 -4.96
CA SER A 160 -16.83 -11.69 -3.95
C SER A 160 -16.58 -10.79 -2.75
N ALA A 161 -17.61 -10.55 -1.95
CA ALA A 161 -17.52 -9.71 -0.77
C ALA A 161 -16.66 -10.36 0.32
N PHE A 162 -15.92 -9.54 1.05
CA PHE A 162 -15.08 -9.99 2.17
C PHE A 162 -14.98 -8.93 3.27
N GLN A 163 -14.48 -9.34 4.42
CA GLN A 163 -14.04 -8.46 5.51
C GLN A 163 -12.63 -8.86 5.92
N LEU A 164 -11.85 -7.88 6.38
CA LEU A 164 -10.56 -8.14 7.00
C LEU A 164 -10.68 -8.04 8.50
N GLN A 165 -10.16 -9.04 9.20
CA GLN A 165 -9.89 -8.96 10.64
C GLN A 165 -8.39 -8.89 10.87
N ILE A 166 -7.96 -7.90 11.64
CA ILE A 166 -6.55 -7.74 12.00
C ILE A 166 -6.40 -7.94 13.49
N PHE A 167 -5.60 -8.93 13.82
CA PHE A 167 -5.18 -9.19 15.17
C PHE A 167 -3.82 -8.54 15.41
N PHE A 168 -3.77 -7.58 16.30
CA PHE A 168 -2.53 -6.87 16.63
C PHE A 168 -1.54 -7.73 17.44
N VAL A 169 -2.00 -8.86 17.93
CA VAL A 169 -1.21 -9.93 18.50
C VAL A 169 -1.71 -11.26 17.94
N VAL A 170 -0.82 -12.21 17.79
CA VAL A 170 -1.14 -13.53 17.18
C VAL A 170 -2.20 -14.30 17.99
N ILE A 171 -2.29 -14.04 19.28
CA ILE A 171 -3.22 -14.68 20.21
C ILE A 171 -3.79 -13.60 21.14
N GLY A 172 -5.09 -13.34 21.05
CA GLY A 172 -5.78 -12.37 21.90
C GLY A 172 -7.07 -11.83 21.27
N ASP A 173 -7.83 -11.10 22.07
CA ASP A 173 -9.15 -10.55 21.69
C ASP A 173 -9.03 -9.14 21.04
N ASP A 174 -7.81 -8.62 20.93
CA ASP A 174 -7.59 -7.25 20.40
C ASP A 174 -7.58 -7.28 18.88
N THR A 175 -8.76 -7.20 18.29
CA THR A 175 -8.96 -7.25 16.85
C THR A 175 -9.69 -6.03 16.34
N ILE A 176 -9.45 -5.69 15.08
CA ILE A 176 -10.32 -4.79 14.31
C ILE A 176 -10.90 -5.55 13.14
N THR A 177 -12.18 -5.30 12.85
CA THR A 177 -12.86 -5.84 11.67
C THR A 177 -13.29 -4.70 10.79
N THR A 178 -12.92 -4.75 9.51
CA THR A 178 -13.33 -3.74 8.54
C THR A 178 -14.81 -3.84 8.23
N PRO A 179 -15.45 -2.78 7.72
CA PRO A 179 -16.71 -2.93 6.98
C PRO A 179 -16.56 -3.93 5.84
N THR A 180 -17.68 -4.48 5.39
CA THR A 180 -17.69 -5.37 4.23
C THR A 180 -17.15 -4.64 2.99
N CYS A 181 -16.19 -5.25 2.34
CA CYS A 181 -15.66 -4.84 1.04
C CYS A 181 -16.46 -5.50 -0.06
N ASP A 182 -17.22 -4.71 -0.83
CA ASP A 182 -18.01 -5.21 -1.95
C ASP A 182 -17.14 -5.68 -3.12
N PRO A 183 -17.60 -6.62 -3.94
CA PRO A 183 -16.86 -7.07 -5.13
C PRO A 183 -16.44 -5.91 -6.04
N SER A 184 -15.24 -6.00 -6.61
CA SER A 184 -14.73 -5.04 -7.58
C SER A 184 -13.62 -5.63 -8.43
N ASP A 185 -13.70 -5.43 -9.73
CA ASP A 185 -12.64 -5.71 -10.71
C ASP A 185 -11.66 -4.54 -10.89
N GLU A 186 -12.01 -3.37 -10.33
CA GLU A 186 -11.15 -2.21 -10.27
C GLU A 186 -10.55 -2.01 -8.87
N TRP A 187 -9.40 -1.34 -8.78
CA TRP A 187 -8.82 -1.01 -7.48
C TRP A 187 -9.71 -0.04 -6.70
N LYS A 188 -10.26 -0.52 -5.59
CA LYS A 188 -11.00 0.32 -4.62
C LYS A 188 -10.14 0.58 -3.40
N ARG A 189 -10.08 1.85 -2.98
CA ARG A 189 -9.44 2.24 -1.73
C ARG A 189 -10.42 2.20 -0.57
N VAL A 190 -9.97 1.62 0.53
CA VAL A 190 -10.63 1.64 1.83
C VAL A 190 -9.74 2.36 2.82
N THR A 191 -10.32 3.26 3.59
CA THR A 191 -9.73 3.82 4.81
C THR A 191 -10.72 3.60 5.93
N PHE A 192 -10.35 2.80 6.90
CA PHE A 192 -11.19 2.42 8.03
C PHE A 192 -10.61 3.02 9.30
N ASP A 193 -11.33 3.98 9.90
CA ASP A 193 -10.98 4.57 11.18
C ASP A 193 -11.46 3.66 12.32
N PHE A 194 -10.53 3.08 13.06
CA PHE A 194 -10.82 2.19 14.18
C PHE A 194 -10.52 2.80 15.55
N SER A 195 -10.29 4.12 15.62
CA SER A 195 -9.96 4.82 16.86
C SER A 195 -10.96 4.59 18.00
N GLY A 196 -12.24 4.36 17.64
CA GLY A 196 -13.29 4.04 18.60
C GLY A 196 -13.51 2.54 18.84
N SER A 197 -12.92 1.67 18.06
CA SER A 197 -13.24 0.22 18.07
C SER A 197 -12.42 -0.56 19.10
N VAL A 198 -11.21 -0.12 19.39
CA VAL A 198 -10.27 -0.76 20.32
C VAL A 198 -9.58 0.28 21.21
N PRO A 199 -10.32 0.97 22.07
CA PRO A 199 -9.74 1.96 22.97
C PRO A 199 -8.67 1.32 23.84
N GLY A 200 -7.49 1.94 23.88
CA GLY A 200 -6.39 1.49 24.71
C GLY A 200 -5.58 0.29 24.18
N ILE A 201 -5.87 -0.22 22.98
CA ILE A 201 -5.05 -1.30 22.40
C ILE A 201 -3.57 -0.91 22.32
N PHE A 202 -3.30 0.31 21.87
CA PHE A 202 -1.94 0.82 21.77
C PHE A 202 -1.32 1.12 23.13
N ASP A 203 -2.10 1.63 24.08
CA ASP A 203 -1.63 1.86 25.46
C ASP A 203 -1.27 0.56 26.16
N LYS A 204 -2.09 -0.48 25.96
CA LYS A 204 -1.87 -1.82 26.52
C LYS A 204 -0.55 -2.43 26.03
N TYR A 205 -0.14 -2.15 24.79
CA TYR A 205 1.03 -2.74 24.17
C TYR A 205 2.26 -1.83 24.12
N GLN A 206 2.11 -0.52 24.29
CA GLN A 206 3.24 0.42 24.41
C GLN A 206 4.01 0.25 25.71
N ASN A 207 3.36 -0.13 26.80
CA ASN A 207 3.93 -0.23 28.14
C ASN A 207 4.50 -1.60 28.50
N GLY A 208 4.60 -2.50 27.56
CA GLY A 208 5.14 -3.83 27.73
C GLY A 208 4.22 -4.89 27.15
N ALA A 209 4.81 -5.86 26.45
CA ALA A 209 4.05 -6.95 25.89
C ALA A 209 3.32 -7.72 26.99
N PRO A 210 2.08 -8.19 26.75
CA PRO A 210 1.46 -9.15 27.61
C PRO A 210 2.42 -10.34 27.82
N THR A 211 2.63 -10.72 29.03
CA THR A 211 3.48 -11.87 29.38
C THR A 211 2.73 -13.15 28.98
N GLY A 212 3.15 -13.78 27.92
CA GLY A 212 2.62 -15.06 27.46
C GLY A 212 3.42 -15.59 26.28
N ALA A 213 3.51 -16.89 26.12
CA ALA A 213 4.14 -17.52 24.97
C ALA A 213 3.38 -17.10 23.70
N GLY A 214 4.04 -16.41 22.78
CA GLY A 214 3.45 -15.87 21.56
C GLY A 214 3.05 -14.40 21.61
N ALA A 215 3.13 -13.73 22.75
CA ALA A 215 2.91 -12.31 22.87
C ALA A 215 4.07 -11.54 22.22
N GLY A 216 3.92 -11.22 20.93
CA GLY A 216 4.79 -10.27 20.27
C GLY A 216 4.59 -8.86 20.83
N LYS A 217 5.57 -8.01 20.71
CA LYS A 217 5.33 -6.56 20.86
C LYS A 217 4.38 -6.14 19.76
N VAL A 218 3.41 -5.27 20.06
CA VAL A 218 2.62 -4.62 19.00
C VAL A 218 3.60 -4.14 17.94
N GLY A 219 3.35 -4.56 16.71
CA GLY A 219 4.20 -4.19 15.60
C GLY A 219 5.32 -5.15 15.27
N GLN A 220 5.38 -6.38 15.80
CA GLN A 220 6.33 -7.39 15.32
C GLN A 220 5.65 -8.46 14.45
N ILE A 221 4.70 -9.18 14.99
CA ILE A 221 3.93 -10.18 14.25
C ILE A 221 2.45 -9.91 14.50
N MET A 222 1.71 -9.80 13.42
CA MET A 222 0.27 -9.59 13.40
C MET A 222 -0.36 -10.69 12.57
N ARG A 223 -1.68 -10.85 12.68
CA ARG A 223 -2.45 -11.83 11.91
C ARG A 223 -3.53 -11.10 11.12
N LEU A 224 -3.67 -11.45 9.87
CA LEU A 224 -4.74 -11.05 8.98
C LEU A 224 -5.64 -12.25 8.73
N ASP A 225 -6.92 -12.13 9.06
CA ASP A 225 -7.96 -13.06 8.66
C ASP A 225 -8.80 -12.43 7.56
N ILE A 226 -9.21 -13.25 6.61
CA ILE A 226 -10.09 -12.85 5.51
C ILE A 226 -11.39 -13.59 5.64
N ASP A 227 -12.42 -12.89 6.12
CA ASP A 227 -13.74 -13.46 6.37
C ASP A 227 -14.70 -13.23 5.21
N GLY A 228 -15.69 -14.12 5.09
CA GLY A 228 -16.76 -14.00 4.09
C GLY A 228 -16.37 -14.42 2.68
N HIS A 229 -15.15 -14.89 2.44
CA HIS A 229 -14.60 -15.22 1.13
C HIS A 229 -14.29 -16.72 1.02
N GLY A 230 -15.30 -17.55 1.24
CA GLY A 230 -15.16 -19.02 1.24
C GLY A 230 -15.34 -19.68 -0.13
N ASP A 231 -15.39 -18.94 -1.24
CA ASP A 231 -15.58 -19.48 -2.58
C ASP A 231 -14.24 -19.87 -3.26
N GLY A 232 -13.11 -19.59 -2.61
CA GLY A 232 -11.79 -19.91 -3.13
C GLY A 232 -11.30 -18.96 -4.23
N SER A 233 -12.01 -17.87 -4.50
CA SER A 233 -11.54 -16.87 -5.48
C SER A 233 -10.45 -15.96 -4.89
N PRO A 234 -9.58 -15.37 -5.73
CA PRO A 234 -8.50 -14.54 -5.23
C PRO A 234 -8.97 -13.15 -4.77
N ILE A 235 -8.30 -12.63 -3.75
CA ILE A 235 -8.36 -11.24 -3.30
C ILE A 235 -6.99 -10.63 -3.51
N TYR A 236 -6.96 -9.48 -4.16
CA TYR A 236 -5.74 -8.70 -4.35
C TYR A 236 -5.73 -7.51 -3.40
N LEU A 237 -4.65 -7.37 -2.64
CA LEU A 237 -4.42 -6.24 -1.74
C LEU A 237 -3.14 -5.50 -2.14
N ARG A 238 -3.16 -4.17 -2.09
CA ARG A 238 -1.97 -3.32 -2.18
C ARG A 238 -2.07 -2.12 -1.26
N GLY A 239 -0.93 -1.50 -0.95
CA GLY A 239 -0.88 -0.34 -0.07
C GLY A 239 -1.47 -0.60 1.32
N PHE A 240 -1.42 -1.86 1.78
CA PHE A 240 -1.98 -2.30 3.05
C PHE A 240 -1.12 -1.81 4.22
N GLY A 241 -1.73 -1.02 5.10
CA GLY A 241 -1.00 -0.44 6.23
C GLY A 241 -1.84 0.46 7.12
N LEU A 242 -1.18 1.07 8.10
CA LEU A 242 -1.78 2.02 9.03
C LEU A 242 -1.39 3.45 8.69
N SER A 243 -2.35 4.37 8.82
CA SER A 243 -2.15 5.82 8.70
C SER A 243 -2.72 6.56 9.91
N ARG A 244 -2.39 7.84 10.01
CA ARG A 244 -2.91 8.76 11.03
C ARG A 244 -4.24 9.36 10.64
#